data_afcdd0f9822ef08ac4397674ea93bffd
#
_entry.id   afcdd0f9822ef08ac4397674ea93bffd
#
_cell.length_a   1.000
_cell.length_b   1.000
_cell.length_c   1.000
_cell.angle_alpha   90.00
_cell.angle_beta   90.00
_cell.angle_gamma   90.00
#
_symmetry.space_group_name_H-M   'P 1'
#
loop_
_entity.id
_entity.type
_entity.pdbx_description
1 polymer ?
#
loop_
_entity_poly.entity_id
_entity_poly.type
_entity_poly.pdbx_seq_one_letter_code
_entity_poly.pdbx_strand_id
1 'polypeptide(L)'
;MFDEIVAFSELDKFIDMQVRHYSSGMYVRLGFAVAVNVDPDILLVDEVLAVGDEAFQRKCLERVARFQREGRTILFVTHAADLVRRICDRAVVLDHGRVVADASPGEAVRMFRESLHQGGSGLAAPAVAQDGPHGEHDAPSTHGARMAARATGRVRITDVDIEHPGRLVDRAWLLPHESLTVRVRYHASEPTDDVMFGIAIHDEDGNHLFGTNTLLEGIDVPVASGDGEVAFEFDDVPLLDGRYMVTLAIQTTDEGTVYDWREQQWSFEVMNPGRGAGRIALPVRIEFGRSAQPTDA
;
A
#
# COMPACT_ATOMS: atom_id res chain seq x y z
N MET A 1 -21.99 29.29 -14.87
CA MET A 1 -21.96 27.87 -15.17
C MET A 1 -20.94 27.48 -16.23
N PHE A 2 -20.99 27.97 -17.48
CA PHE A 2 -19.97 27.60 -18.50
C PHE A 2 -18.55 27.99 -18.05
N ASP A 3 -18.33 29.23 -17.66
CA ASP A 3 -17.03 29.73 -17.22
C ASP A 3 -16.49 29.00 -15.98
N GLU A 4 -17.37 28.56 -15.09
CA GLU A 4 -17.03 27.78 -13.90
C GLU A 4 -16.57 26.35 -14.27
N ILE A 5 -17.25 25.72 -15.26
CA ILE A 5 -16.84 24.42 -15.78
C ILE A 5 -15.46 24.52 -16.42
N VAL A 6 -15.23 25.53 -17.25
CA VAL A 6 -13.94 25.77 -17.91
C VAL A 6 -12.85 25.97 -16.86
N ALA A 7 -13.06 26.87 -15.90
CA ALA A 7 -12.10 27.14 -14.84
C ALA A 7 -11.83 25.92 -13.94
N PHE A 8 -12.87 25.09 -13.67
CA PHE A 8 -12.69 23.87 -12.90
C PHE A 8 -11.86 22.83 -13.64
N SER A 9 -12.15 22.62 -14.94
CA SER A 9 -11.47 21.63 -15.77
C SER A 9 -10.03 22.00 -16.12
N GLU A 10 -9.64 23.29 -16.01
CA GLU A 10 -8.33 23.83 -16.41
C GLU A 10 -8.04 23.64 -17.90
N LEU A 11 -9.09 23.64 -18.71
CA LEU A 11 -8.99 23.43 -20.17
C LEU A 11 -9.18 24.73 -20.97
N ASP A 12 -8.96 25.90 -20.37
CA ASP A 12 -9.15 27.22 -21.00
C ASP A 12 -8.54 27.31 -22.41
N LYS A 13 -7.35 26.77 -22.58
CA LYS A 13 -6.62 26.81 -23.86
C LYS A 13 -7.16 25.84 -24.91
N PHE A 14 -7.98 24.89 -24.50
CA PHE A 14 -8.44 23.79 -25.33
C PHE A 14 -9.96 23.75 -25.50
N ILE A 15 -10.70 24.66 -24.84
CA ILE A 15 -12.14 24.60 -24.80
C ILE A 15 -12.82 24.75 -26.18
N ASP A 16 -12.19 25.47 -27.09
CA ASP A 16 -12.66 25.63 -28.47
C ASP A 16 -12.29 24.46 -29.39
N MET A 17 -11.47 23.51 -28.90
CA MET A 17 -11.09 22.33 -29.65
C MET A 17 -12.18 21.26 -29.57
N GLN A 18 -12.41 20.57 -30.65
CA GLN A 18 -13.38 19.47 -30.67
C GLN A 18 -12.99 18.36 -29.69
N VAL A 19 -13.92 17.88 -28.87
CA VAL A 19 -13.70 16.87 -27.83
C VAL A 19 -13.07 15.56 -28.35
N ARG A 20 -13.33 15.22 -29.61
CA ARG A 20 -12.68 14.04 -30.26
C ARG A 20 -11.15 14.11 -30.32
N HIS A 21 -10.57 15.30 -30.13
CA HIS A 21 -9.12 15.51 -30.12
C HIS A 21 -8.55 15.65 -28.70
N TYR A 22 -9.40 15.49 -27.67
CA TYR A 22 -8.96 15.53 -26.30
C TYR A 22 -8.19 14.25 -25.95
N SER A 23 -7.18 14.39 -25.10
CA SER A 23 -6.59 13.23 -24.44
C SER A 23 -7.61 12.61 -23.46
N SER A 24 -7.40 11.36 -23.05
CA SER A 24 -8.24 10.70 -22.05
C SER A 24 -8.34 11.52 -20.77
N GLY A 25 -7.24 12.09 -20.28
CA GLY A 25 -7.21 12.97 -19.11
C GLY A 25 -8.03 14.24 -19.28
N MET A 26 -7.94 14.92 -20.45
CA MET A 26 -8.74 16.11 -20.75
C MET A 26 -10.23 15.78 -20.80
N TYR A 27 -10.59 14.64 -21.40
CA TYR A 27 -11.97 14.19 -21.48
C TYR A 27 -12.57 13.96 -20.08
N VAL A 28 -11.84 13.26 -19.21
CA VAL A 28 -12.28 12.99 -17.84
C VAL A 28 -12.36 14.26 -17.01
N ARG A 29 -11.39 15.18 -17.11
CA ARG A 29 -11.42 16.49 -16.43
C ARG A 29 -12.66 17.28 -16.81
N LEU A 30 -12.98 17.35 -18.12
CA LEU A 30 -14.17 18.05 -18.58
C LEU A 30 -15.45 17.36 -18.06
N GLY A 31 -15.54 16.03 -18.17
CA GLY A 31 -16.69 15.27 -17.70
C GLY A 31 -16.96 15.47 -16.22
N PHE A 32 -15.94 15.41 -15.39
CA PHE A 32 -16.05 15.65 -13.96
C PHE A 32 -16.43 17.11 -13.66
N ALA A 33 -15.81 18.09 -14.35
CA ALA A 33 -16.14 19.49 -14.20
C ALA A 33 -17.62 19.77 -14.52
N VAL A 34 -18.16 19.14 -15.55
CA VAL A 34 -19.60 19.24 -15.86
C VAL A 34 -20.43 18.63 -14.73
N ALA A 35 -20.15 17.40 -14.33
CA ALA A 35 -20.90 16.67 -13.31
C ALA A 35 -21.03 17.44 -11.99
N VAL A 36 -19.94 18.08 -11.54
CA VAL A 36 -19.92 18.80 -10.24
C VAL A 36 -20.43 20.24 -10.31
N ASN A 37 -20.64 20.80 -11.51
CA ASN A 37 -21.17 22.17 -11.67
C ASN A 37 -22.66 22.21 -12.07
N VAL A 38 -23.29 21.05 -12.37
CA VAL A 38 -24.74 20.98 -12.62
C VAL A 38 -25.59 20.90 -11.34
N ASP A 39 -24.94 20.97 -10.18
CA ASP A 39 -25.60 21.02 -8.87
C ASP A 39 -26.52 19.81 -8.58
N PRO A 40 -26.04 18.56 -8.66
CA PRO A 40 -26.87 17.36 -8.57
C PRO A 40 -27.34 17.09 -7.13
N ASP A 41 -28.55 16.56 -6.96
CA ASP A 41 -29.03 15.99 -5.68
C ASP A 41 -28.35 14.65 -5.37
N ILE A 42 -28.05 13.86 -6.42
CA ILE A 42 -27.37 12.57 -6.34
C ILE A 42 -26.20 12.57 -7.33
N LEU A 43 -25.00 12.38 -6.83
CA LEU A 43 -23.79 12.26 -7.64
C LEU A 43 -23.34 10.80 -7.72
N LEU A 44 -23.26 10.27 -8.95
CA LEU A 44 -22.69 8.95 -9.21
C LEU A 44 -21.24 9.12 -9.72
N VAL A 45 -20.29 8.51 -9.03
CA VAL A 45 -18.88 8.56 -9.39
C VAL A 45 -18.37 7.14 -9.56
N ASP A 46 -17.89 6.80 -10.76
CA ASP A 46 -17.35 5.50 -11.11
C ASP A 46 -15.87 5.66 -11.50
N GLU A 47 -14.96 5.24 -10.63
CA GLU A 47 -13.48 5.26 -10.75
C GLU A 47 -12.82 6.58 -11.17
N VAL A 48 -13.59 7.60 -11.52
CA VAL A 48 -13.13 8.83 -12.19
C VAL A 48 -12.24 9.72 -11.32
N LEU A 49 -12.21 9.53 -9.98
CA LEU A 49 -11.39 10.35 -9.07
C LEU A 49 -9.90 10.01 -9.09
N ALA A 50 -9.52 8.89 -9.70
CA ALA A 50 -8.12 8.48 -9.84
C ALA A 50 -7.44 9.05 -11.10
N VAL A 51 -8.17 9.83 -11.93
CA VAL A 51 -7.66 10.32 -13.23
C VAL A 51 -7.29 11.81 -13.14
N GLY A 52 -6.14 12.15 -13.73
CA GLY A 52 -5.59 13.50 -13.73
C GLY A 52 -4.32 13.59 -12.88
N ASP A 53 -3.77 14.81 -12.77
CA ASP A 53 -2.67 15.06 -11.85
C ASP A 53 -3.16 15.21 -10.39
N GLU A 54 -2.24 15.16 -9.46
CA GLU A 54 -2.52 15.23 -8.01
C GLU A 54 -3.28 16.52 -7.62
N ALA A 55 -2.99 17.64 -8.30
CA ALA A 55 -3.64 18.91 -8.05
C ALA A 55 -5.12 18.87 -8.43
N PHE A 56 -5.45 18.27 -9.57
CA PHE A 56 -6.81 18.09 -10.02
C PHE A 56 -7.58 17.09 -9.14
N GLN A 57 -6.95 15.99 -8.76
CA GLN A 57 -7.55 15.01 -7.83
C GLN A 57 -7.92 15.66 -6.49
N ARG A 58 -7.04 16.49 -5.92
CA ARG A 58 -7.33 17.24 -4.69
C ARG A 58 -8.55 18.14 -4.84
N LYS A 59 -8.63 18.89 -5.95
CA LYS A 59 -9.75 19.76 -6.28
C LYS A 59 -11.07 18.99 -6.41
N CYS A 60 -11.03 17.78 -6.99
CA CYS A 60 -12.17 16.88 -7.06
C CYS A 60 -12.64 16.43 -5.67
N LEU A 61 -11.71 15.99 -4.82
CA LEU A 61 -12.00 15.56 -3.44
C LEU A 61 -12.56 16.69 -2.58
N GLU A 62 -12.06 17.92 -2.72
CA GLU A 62 -12.62 19.10 -2.03
C GLU A 62 -14.06 19.37 -2.44
N ARG A 63 -14.37 19.19 -3.73
CA ARG A 63 -15.75 19.37 -4.23
C ARG A 63 -16.68 18.27 -3.70
N VAL A 64 -16.22 17.01 -3.68
CA VAL A 64 -16.96 15.89 -3.08
C VAL A 64 -17.23 16.15 -1.59
N ALA A 65 -16.22 16.54 -0.82
CA ALA A 65 -16.36 16.88 0.59
C ALA A 65 -17.31 18.05 0.84
N ARG A 66 -17.40 19.00 -0.11
CA ARG A 66 -18.39 20.09 -0.05
C ARG A 66 -19.81 19.55 -0.22
N PHE A 67 -20.07 18.69 -1.21
CA PHE A 67 -21.38 18.08 -1.43
C PHE A 67 -21.84 17.24 -0.25
N GLN A 68 -20.93 16.51 0.41
CA GLN A 68 -21.23 15.78 1.64
C GLN A 68 -21.69 16.71 2.76
N ARG A 69 -20.99 17.82 2.97
CA ARG A 69 -21.39 18.84 3.98
C ARG A 69 -22.74 19.52 3.67
N GLU A 70 -23.10 19.60 2.40
CA GLU A 70 -24.41 20.11 1.93
C GLU A 70 -25.51 19.04 2.05
N GLY A 71 -25.19 17.82 2.54
CA GLY A 71 -26.14 16.73 2.74
C GLY A 71 -26.58 16.01 1.46
N ARG A 72 -25.81 16.11 0.39
CA ARG A 72 -26.11 15.46 -0.89
C ARG A 72 -25.74 13.99 -0.87
N THR A 73 -26.44 13.19 -1.64
CA THR A 73 -26.17 11.77 -1.78
C THR A 73 -25.07 11.55 -2.82
N ILE A 74 -24.00 10.85 -2.43
CA ILE A 74 -22.92 10.46 -3.33
C ILE A 74 -22.83 8.95 -3.35
N LEU A 75 -22.96 8.35 -4.52
CA LEU A 75 -22.68 6.93 -4.75
C LEU A 75 -21.32 6.81 -5.45
N PHE A 76 -20.37 6.23 -4.74
CA PHE A 76 -18.99 6.12 -5.18
C PHE A 76 -18.64 4.66 -5.47
N VAL A 77 -18.23 4.34 -6.69
CA VAL A 77 -17.79 3.01 -7.10
C VAL A 77 -16.27 3.05 -7.30
N THR A 78 -15.55 2.22 -6.59
CA THR A 78 -14.07 2.18 -6.67
C THR A 78 -13.53 0.87 -6.12
N HIS A 79 -12.33 0.51 -6.54
CA HIS A 79 -11.52 -0.52 -5.92
C HIS A 79 -10.46 0.06 -4.95
N ALA A 80 -10.33 1.39 -4.86
CA ALA A 80 -9.38 2.08 -3.97
C ALA A 80 -9.89 2.11 -2.52
N ALA A 81 -9.49 1.14 -1.72
CA ALA A 81 -9.92 0.94 -0.34
C ALA A 81 -9.69 2.17 0.55
N ASP A 82 -8.56 2.87 0.37
CA ASP A 82 -8.23 4.07 1.16
C ASP A 82 -9.16 5.24 0.86
N LEU A 83 -9.60 5.35 -0.39
CA LEU A 83 -10.54 6.38 -0.80
C LEU A 83 -11.92 6.13 -0.16
N VAL A 84 -12.38 4.86 -0.13
CA VAL A 84 -13.62 4.46 0.56
C VAL A 84 -13.58 4.88 2.03
N ARG A 85 -12.48 4.62 2.73
CA ARG A 85 -12.32 4.98 4.15
C ARG A 85 -12.33 6.50 4.40
N ARG A 86 -11.79 7.27 3.45
CA ARG A 86 -11.67 8.74 3.60
C ARG A 86 -12.96 9.49 3.34
N ILE A 87 -13.78 9.01 2.41
CA ILE A 87 -14.89 9.79 1.88
C ILE A 87 -16.28 9.16 2.04
N CYS A 88 -16.37 7.87 2.40
CA CYS A 88 -17.67 7.21 2.53
C CYS A 88 -18.11 7.12 3.98
N ASP A 89 -19.42 7.25 4.24
CA ASP A 89 -20.04 6.99 5.55
C ASP A 89 -20.50 5.54 5.67
N ARG A 90 -20.74 4.88 4.54
CA ARG A 90 -21.19 3.48 4.42
C ARG A 90 -20.61 2.89 3.14
N ALA A 91 -20.26 1.61 3.17
CA ALA A 91 -19.76 0.91 2.00
C ALA A 91 -20.45 -0.42 1.80
N VAL A 92 -20.69 -0.76 0.53
CA VAL A 92 -21.26 -2.04 0.09
C VAL A 92 -20.21 -2.76 -0.74
N VAL A 93 -19.87 -3.98 -0.34
CA VAL A 93 -18.96 -4.85 -1.09
C VAL A 93 -19.76 -5.75 -2.00
N LEU A 94 -19.40 -5.74 -3.28
CA LEU A 94 -19.98 -6.60 -4.30
C LEU A 94 -18.97 -7.66 -4.73
N ASP A 95 -19.40 -8.92 -4.74
CA ASP A 95 -18.67 -10.03 -5.31
C ASP A 95 -19.55 -10.78 -6.32
N HIS A 96 -19.09 -10.89 -7.58
CA HIS A 96 -19.84 -11.51 -8.67
C HIS A 96 -21.31 -11.06 -8.74
N GLY A 97 -21.58 -9.76 -8.53
CA GLY A 97 -22.91 -9.17 -8.57
C GLY A 97 -23.78 -9.44 -7.33
N ARG A 98 -23.23 -10.03 -6.28
CA ARG A 98 -23.90 -10.24 -4.99
C ARG A 98 -23.34 -9.31 -3.92
N VAL A 99 -24.21 -8.80 -3.07
CA VAL A 99 -23.79 -8.06 -1.89
C VAL A 99 -23.23 -9.05 -0.87
N VAL A 100 -21.94 -8.89 -0.54
CA VAL A 100 -21.26 -9.72 0.48
C VAL A 100 -21.06 -8.96 1.79
N ALA A 101 -21.04 -7.62 1.74
CA ALA A 101 -21.03 -6.79 2.92
C ALA A 101 -21.79 -5.48 2.68
N ASP A 102 -22.39 -4.96 3.75
CA ASP A 102 -23.03 -3.65 3.83
C ASP A 102 -22.77 -3.11 5.24
N ALA A 103 -21.74 -2.27 5.39
CA ALA A 103 -21.20 -1.95 6.68
C ALA A 103 -20.51 -0.57 6.71
N SER A 104 -19.86 -0.24 7.83
CA SER A 104 -18.96 0.91 7.90
C SER A 104 -17.79 0.76 6.91
N PRO A 105 -17.19 1.86 6.42
CA PRO A 105 -16.11 1.80 5.44
C PRO A 105 -14.94 0.89 5.84
N GLY A 106 -14.52 0.98 7.12
CA GLY A 106 -13.44 0.15 7.64
C GLY A 106 -13.76 -1.35 7.64
N GLU A 107 -14.97 -1.71 8.06
CA GLU A 107 -15.43 -3.09 8.10
C GLU A 107 -15.67 -3.66 6.69
N ALA A 108 -16.28 -2.89 5.81
CA ALA A 108 -16.49 -3.29 4.41
C ALA A 108 -15.17 -3.53 3.68
N VAL A 109 -14.18 -2.63 3.85
CA VAL A 109 -12.84 -2.80 3.28
C VAL A 109 -12.16 -4.06 3.83
N ARG A 110 -12.31 -4.34 5.13
CA ARG A 110 -11.83 -5.58 5.73
C ARG A 110 -12.43 -6.81 5.03
N MET A 111 -13.75 -6.85 4.92
CA MET A 111 -14.46 -7.97 4.27
C MET A 111 -14.11 -8.10 2.78
N PHE A 112 -13.91 -6.98 2.09
CA PHE A 112 -13.45 -6.98 0.70
C PHE A 112 -12.07 -7.63 0.56
N ARG A 113 -11.10 -7.27 1.42
CA ARG A 113 -9.77 -7.89 1.43
C ARG A 113 -9.82 -9.37 1.81
N GLU A 114 -10.63 -9.74 2.79
CA GLU A 114 -10.85 -11.15 3.16
C GLU A 114 -11.43 -11.97 2.00
N SER A 115 -12.37 -11.43 1.23
CA SER A 115 -12.94 -12.12 0.07
C SER A 115 -11.91 -12.36 -1.04
N LEU A 116 -10.99 -11.41 -1.25
CA LEU A 116 -9.88 -11.57 -2.19
C LEU A 116 -8.94 -12.70 -1.75
N HIS A 117 -8.71 -12.88 -0.44
CA HIS A 117 -7.87 -13.94 0.09
C HIS A 117 -8.54 -15.31 0.06
N GLN A 118 -9.85 -15.39 0.29
CA GLN A 118 -10.61 -16.66 0.22
C GLN A 118 -10.78 -17.18 -1.21
N GLY A 119 -10.81 -16.30 -2.22
CA GLY A 119 -10.78 -16.68 -3.62
C GLY A 119 -9.42 -17.24 -4.10
N GLY A 120 -8.36 -17.04 -3.30
CA GLY A 120 -7.00 -17.51 -3.54
C GLY A 120 -6.57 -18.72 -2.71
N SER A 121 -7.47 -19.40 -1.99
CA SER A 121 -7.17 -20.60 -1.22
C SER A 121 -6.92 -21.82 -2.14
N GLY A 122 -5.75 -21.86 -2.71
CA GLY A 122 -5.28 -22.99 -3.49
C GLY A 122 -3.90 -22.71 -4.10
N LEU A 123 -2.86 -23.16 -3.38
CA LEU A 123 -1.50 -23.33 -3.89
C LEU A 123 -0.65 -22.06 -4.02
N ALA A 124 0.36 -21.98 -3.18
CA ALA A 124 1.61 -21.34 -3.56
C ALA A 124 2.05 -21.94 -4.91
N ALA A 125 1.76 -21.23 -5.99
CA ALA A 125 2.27 -21.54 -7.31
C ALA A 125 3.27 -20.45 -7.72
N PRO A 126 4.39 -20.81 -8.34
CA PRO A 126 5.35 -19.85 -8.80
C PRO A 126 4.72 -18.91 -9.81
N ALA A 127 5.05 -17.63 -9.74
CA ALA A 127 4.64 -16.62 -10.68
C ALA A 127 4.93 -17.05 -12.11
N VAL A 128 3.91 -17.50 -12.83
CA VAL A 128 3.93 -17.61 -14.27
C VAL A 128 3.34 -16.34 -14.82
N ALA A 129 4.13 -15.61 -15.58
CA ALA A 129 3.74 -14.44 -16.33
C ALA A 129 2.46 -14.73 -17.12
N GLN A 130 1.43 -13.90 -16.94
CA GLN A 130 0.33 -13.79 -17.89
C GLN A 130 0.37 -12.38 -18.48
N ASP A 131 0.67 -12.36 -19.77
CA ASP A 131 0.60 -11.18 -20.63
C ASP A 131 -0.83 -10.60 -20.64
N GLY A 132 -0.96 -9.36 -20.22
CA GLY A 132 -2.10 -8.48 -20.45
C GLY A 132 -1.68 -7.03 -20.22
N PRO A 133 -2.10 -6.06 -21.06
CA PRO A 133 -1.54 -4.72 -21.07
C PRO A 133 -2.11 -3.88 -19.92
N HIS A 134 -1.44 -3.86 -18.79
CA HIS A 134 -1.68 -2.90 -17.71
C HIS A 134 -0.35 -2.27 -17.29
N GLY A 135 -0.37 -0.96 -17.29
CA GLY A 135 0.61 0.05 -16.96
C GLY A 135 1.90 -0.34 -16.25
N GLU A 136 2.96 0.21 -16.75
CA GLU A 136 4.35 0.20 -16.33
C GLU A 136 4.56 0.56 -14.85
N HIS A 137 4.40 -0.41 -13.92
CA HIS A 137 4.85 -0.24 -12.54
C HIS A 137 5.45 -1.50 -11.88
N ASP A 138 5.67 -2.60 -12.65
CA ASP A 138 6.26 -3.86 -12.14
C ASP A 138 7.67 -4.15 -12.69
N ALA A 139 8.46 -3.12 -12.97
CA ALA A 139 9.89 -3.36 -13.19
C ALA A 139 10.59 -3.34 -11.82
N PRO A 140 11.33 -4.42 -11.46
CA PRO A 140 12.21 -4.38 -10.29
C PRO A 140 13.10 -3.15 -10.41
N SER A 141 13.37 -2.46 -9.29
CA SER A 141 14.20 -1.26 -9.33
C SER A 141 15.48 -1.60 -10.09
N THR A 142 16.01 -0.65 -10.85
CA THR A 142 17.26 -0.86 -11.58
C THR A 142 18.40 -1.28 -10.64
N HIS A 143 18.29 -0.91 -9.35
CA HIS A 143 19.22 -1.30 -8.30
C HIS A 143 19.06 -2.79 -7.95
N GLY A 144 17.87 -3.27 -7.63
CA GLY A 144 17.62 -4.66 -7.27
C GLY A 144 17.93 -5.64 -8.39
N ALA A 145 17.56 -5.31 -9.63
CA ALA A 145 17.92 -6.11 -10.79
C ALA A 145 19.45 -6.23 -10.97
N ARG A 146 20.19 -5.15 -10.72
CA ARG A 146 21.68 -5.17 -10.75
C ARG A 146 22.25 -6.01 -9.61
N MET A 147 21.69 -5.94 -8.39
CA MET A 147 22.16 -6.72 -7.25
C MET A 147 21.88 -8.21 -7.44
N ALA A 148 20.68 -8.57 -7.89
CA ALA A 148 20.31 -9.94 -8.23
C ALA A 148 21.22 -10.55 -9.34
N ALA A 149 21.55 -9.75 -10.36
CA ALA A 149 22.47 -10.20 -11.43
C ALA A 149 23.92 -10.39 -10.97
N ARG A 150 24.32 -9.80 -9.86
CA ARG A 150 25.65 -9.96 -9.24
C ARG A 150 25.71 -11.08 -8.21
N ALA A 151 24.58 -11.70 -7.88
CA ALA A 151 24.50 -12.74 -6.86
C ALA A 151 25.32 -13.98 -7.26
N THR A 152 26.23 -14.39 -6.39
CA THR A 152 27.11 -15.54 -6.65
C THR A 152 26.43 -16.88 -6.38
N GLY A 153 25.34 -16.88 -5.58
CA GLY A 153 24.64 -18.08 -5.16
C GLY A 153 25.38 -18.98 -4.19
N ARG A 154 26.52 -18.54 -3.64
CA ARG A 154 27.32 -19.33 -2.66
C ARG A 154 26.53 -19.59 -1.37
N VAL A 155 25.79 -18.57 -0.90
CA VAL A 155 24.79 -18.68 0.15
C VAL A 155 23.47 -18.24 -0.45
N ARG A 156 22.43 -19.08 -0.43
CA ARG A 156 21.16 -18.81 -1.09
C ARG A 156 19.98 -18.95 -0.13
N ILE A 157 19.00 -18.10 -0.27
CA ILE A 157 17.71 -18.22 0.40
C ILE A 157 16.97 -19.39 -0.24
N THR A 158 16.55 -20.34 0.59
CA THR A 158 15.82 -21.54 0.15
C THR A 158 14.34 -21.46 0.44
N ASP A 159 13.97 -20.81 1.57
CA ASP A 159 12.58 -20.66 1.97
C ASP A 159 12.44 -19.45 2.91
N VAL A 160 11.24 -18.85 2.94
CA VAL A 160 10.93 -17.71 3.83
C VAL A 160 9.52 -17.87 4.38
N ASP A 161 9.40 -17.81 5.69
CA ASP A 161 8.12 -17.81 6.38
C ASP A 161 7.92 -16.47 7.13
N ILE A 162 6.73 -15.89 6.99
CA ILE A 162 6.33 -14.65 7.66
C ILE A 162 5.27 -15.01 8.68
N GLU A 163 5.63 -14.94 9.95
CA GLU A 163 4.80 -15.31 11.08
C GLU A 163 4.31 -14.08 11.84
N HIS A 164 3.06 -14.09 12.26
CA HIS A 164 2.46 -13.06 13.12
C HIS A 164 1.31 -13.63 13.95
N PRO A 165 0.91 -12.99 15.07
CA PRO A 165 -0.13 -13.51 15.96
C PRO A 165 -1.47 -13.79 15.28
N GLY A 166 -1.78 -13.05 14.20
CA GLY A 166 -3.00 -13.29 13.41
C GLY A 166 -3.12 -14.70 12.86
N ARG A 167 -2.03 -15.36 12.48
CA ARG A 167 -2.04 -16.73 11.95
C ARG A 167 -2.54 -17.76 12.97
N LEU A 168 -2.37 -17.50 14.25
CA LEU A 168 -2.87 -18.39 15.32
C LEU A 168 -4.40 -18.35 15.46
N VAL A 169 -5.04 -17.31 14.94
CA VAL A 169 -6.51 -17.09 14.97
C VAL A 169 -7.10 -17.05 13.55
N ASP A 170 -6.43 -17.67 12.59
CA ASP A 170 -6.84 -17.76 11.18
C ASP A 170 -7.07 -16.39 10.51
N ARG A 171 -6.22 -15.44 10.85
CA ARG A 171 -6.21 -14.08 10.30
C ARG A 171 -4.98 -13.89 9.41
N ALA A 172 -5.19 -13.52 8.15
CA ALA A 172 -4.13 -13.36 7.16
C ALA A 172 -3.32 -12.06 7.27
N TRP A 173 -3.73 -11.12 8.11
CA TRP A 173 -3.11 -9.79 8.26
C TRP A 173 -2.62 -9.53 9.69
N LEU A 174 -1.68 -8.60 9.82
CA LEU A 174 -1.17 -8.04 11.05
C LEU A 174 -2.05 -6.88 11.52
N LEU A 175 -2.20 -6.69 12.83
CA LEU A 175 -2.72 -5.43 13.39
C LEU A 175 -1.55 -4.51 13.76
N PRO A 176 -1.74 -3.17 13.77
CA PRO A 176 -0.72 -2.26 14.29
C PRO A 176 -0.29 -2.64 15.70
N HIS A 177 1.01 -2.55 15.96
CA HIS A 177 1.64 -2.91 17.24
C HIS A 177 1.64 -4.40 17.58
N GLU A 178 1.34 -5.29 16.65
CA GLU A 178 1.62 -6.71 16.83
C GLU A 178 3.06 -7.04 16.41
N SER A 179 3.56 -8.17 16.90
CA SER A 179 4.86 -8.69 16.52
C SER A 179 4.85 -9.33 15.13
N LEU A 180 5.99 -9.29 14.46
CA LEU A 180 6.21 -9.91 13.16
C LEU A 180 7.54 -10.66 13.19
N THR A 181 7.57 -11.89 12.72
CA THR A 181 8.80 -12.64 12.52
C THR A 181 8.96 -13.02 11.05
N VAL A 182 10.11 -12.67 10.48
CA VAL A 182 10.49 -13.10 9.13
C VAL A 182 11.61 -14.14 9.28
N ARG A 183 11.25 -15.41 9.08
CA ARG A 183 12.17 -16.55 9.20
C ARG A 183 12.71 -16.91 7.84
N VAL A 184 14.02 -16.85 7.69
CA VAL A 184 14.72 -17.06 6.42
C VAL A 184 15.58 -18.32 6.53
N ARG A 185 15.28 -19.34 5.74
CA ARG A 185 16.11 -20.53 5.59
C ARG A 185 17.06 -20.31 4.43
N TYR A 186 18.29 -20.74 4.63
CA TYR A 186 19.33 -20.60 3.61
C TYR A 186 20.15 -21.88 3.47
N HIS A 187 20.84 -21.99 2.35
CA HIS A 187 21.82 -23.04 2.10
C HIS A 187 23.14 -22.41 1.66
N ALA A 188 24.24 -22.78 2.36
CA ALA A 188 25.59 -22.41 2.00
C ALA A 188 26.29 -23.63 1.34
N SER A 189 26.67 -23.47 0.07
CA SER A 189 27.31 -24.55 -0.70
C SER A 189 28.72 -24.91 -0.21
N GLU A 190 29.35 -24.00 0.51
CA GLU A 190 30.66 -24.18 1.15
C GLU A 190 30.72 -23.29 2.42
N PRO A 191 31.57 -23.62 3.40
CA PRO A 191 31.76 -22.80 4.59
C PRO A 191 32.12 -21.35 4.22
N THR A 192 31.37 -20.42 4.73
CA THR A 192 31.48 -18.97 4.41
C THR A 192 31.43 -18.18 5.73
N ASP A 193 32.51 -17.46 6.04
CA ASP A 193 32.73 -16.75 7.30
C ASP A 193 32.33 -15.27 7.25
N ASP A 194 32.34 -14.65 6.08
CA ASP A 194 31.94 -13.27 5.90
C ASP A 194 30.53 -13.19 5.30
N VAL A 195 29.53 -13.30 6.17
CA VAL A 195 28.10 -13.31 5.77
C VAL A 195 27.32 -12.30 6.60
N MET A 196 26.58 -11.43 5.94
CA MET A 196 25.62 -10.51 6.50
C MET A 196 24.23 -10.80 5.92
N PHE A 197 23.25 -10.97 6.79
CA PHE A 197 21.85 -11.10 6.43
C PHE A 197 21.14 -9.77 6.61
N GLY A 198 20.44 -9.30 5.59
CA GLY A 198 19.71 -8.04 5.59
C GLY A 198 18.23 -8.21 5.24
N ILE A 199 17.42 -7.36 5.82
CA ILE A 199 15.99 -7.23 5.53
C ILE A 199 15.64 -5.77 5.28
N ALA A 200 14.74 -5.52 4.32
CA ALA A 200 14.14 -4.22 4.10
C ALA A 200 12.64 -4.34 3.87
N ILE A 201 11.89 -3.38 4.40
CA ILE A 201 10.44 -3.28 4.29
C ILE A 201 10.13 -2.05 3.42
N HIS A 202 9.28 -2.26 2.43
CA HIS A 202 8.83 -1.23 1.50
C HIS A 202 7.30 -1.13 1.54
N ASP A 203 6.76 0.00 1.16
CA ASP A 203 5.33 0.13 0.92
C ASP A 203 4.95 -0.44 -0.48
N GLU A 204 3.66 -0.42 -0.79
CA GLU A 204 3.14 -0.89 -2.09
C GLU A 204 3.62 -0.07 -3.30
N ASP A 205 4.08 1.17 -3.08
CA ASP A 205 4.67 2.03 -4.11
C ASP A 205 6.18 1.79 -4.26
N GLY A 206 6.77 0.86 -3.48
CA GLY A 206 8.18 0.54 -3.48
C GLY A 206 9.05 1.50 -2.67
N ASN A 207 8.45 2.43 -1.90
CA ASN A 207 9.23 3.32 -1.05
C ASN A 207 9.83 2.55 0.13
N HIS A 208 11.12 2.72 0.36
CA HIS A 208 11.83 2.11 1.47
C HIS A 208 11.39 2.74 2.80
N LEU A 209 10.81 1.92 3.70
CA LEU A 209 10.32 2.37 5.00
C LEU A 209 11.28 2.05 6.13
N PHE A 210 11.87 0.86 6.10
CA PHE A 210 12.77 0.38 7.13
C PHE A 210 13.74 -0.64 6.53
N GLY A 211 14.97 -0.68 7.05
CA GLY A 211 15.94 -1.70 6.70
C GLY A 211 16.97 -1.87 7.80
N THR A 212 17.35 -3.12 8.05
CA THR A 212 18.41 -3.48 8.97
C THR A 212 19.15 -4.72 8.47
N ASN A 213 20.26 -5.04 9.14
CA ASN A 213 21.03 -6.24 8.88
C ASN A 213 21.79 -6.69 10.14
N THR A 214 22.33 -7.88 10.10
CA THR A 214 23.05 -8.47 11.23
C THR A 214 24.23 -7.62 11.70
N LEU A 215 24.90 -6.89 10.80
CA LEU A 215 26.01 -6.00 11.15
C LEU A 215 25.52 -4.75 11.90
N LEU A 216 24.46 -4.10 11.43
CA LEU A 216 23.86 -2.93 12.08
C LEU A 216 23.32 -3.26 13.48
N GLU A 217 22.78 -4.47 13.64
CA GLU A 217 22.27 -4.96 14.93
C GLU A 217 23.39 -5.51 15.85
N GLY A 218 24.63 -5.52 15.38
CA GLY A 218 25.76 -5.99 16.15
C GLY A 218 25.76 -7.50 16.43
N ILE A 219 25.15 -8.27 15.53
CA ILE A 219 25.03 -9.73 15.63
C ILE A 219 26.22 -10.39 14.95
N ASP A 220 26.99 -11.17 15.71
CA ASP A 220 28.05 -12.02 15.15
C ASP A 220 27.43 -13.22 14.44
N VAL A 221 27.58 -13.26 13.13
CA VAL A 221 27.05 -14.35 12.30
C VAL A 221 28.08 -15.52 12.33
N PRO A 222 27.67 -16.72 12.75
CA PRO A 222 28.55 -17.88 12.69
C PRO A 222 28.85 -18.24 11.24
N VAL A 223 29.93 -19.00 11.01
CA VAL A 223 30.29 -19.53 9.68
C VAL A 223 29.07 -20.24 9.08
N ALA A 224 28.55 -19.73 7.97
CA ALA A 224 27.44 -20.33 7.25
C ALA A 224 27.96 -21.61 6.53
N SER A 225 27.35 -22.77 6.82
CA SER A 225 27.74 -24.04 6.22
C SER A 225 26.54 -24.98 6.12
N GLY A 226 26.24 -25.48 4.92
CA GLY A 226 25.03 -26.27 4.70
C GLY A 226 23.75 -25.50 4.92
N ASP A 227 22.73 -26.18 5.47
CA ASP A 227 21.43 -25.56 5.76
C ASP A 227 21.47 -24.81 7.07
N GLY A 228 20.90 -23.60 7.07
CA GLY A 228 20.80 -22.75 8.24
C GLY A 228 19.52 -21.89 8.21
N GLU A 229 19.29 -21.19 9.31
CA GLU A 229 18.12 -20.32 9.47
C GLU A 229 18.52 -19.04 10.22
N VAL A 230 17.94 -17.91 9.82
CA VAL A 230 17.98 -16.63 10.53
C VAL A 230 16.56 -16.10 10.67
N ALA A 231 16.24 -15.54 11.83
CA ALA A 231 14.94 -14.91 12.08
C ALA A 231 15.13 -13.42 12.36
N PHE A 232 14.35 -12.59 11.67
CA PHE A 232 14.21 -11.18 11.98
C PHE A 232 12.91 -11.02 12.80
N GLU A 233 13.05 -10.68 14.07
CA GLU A 233 11.93 -10.55 15.01
C GLU A 233 11.67 -9.08 15.32
N PHE A 234 10.45 -8.63 15.04
CA PHE A 234 9.96 -7.29 15.33
C PHE A 234 8.91 -7.40 16.43
N ASP A 235 9.22 -6.92 17.62
CA ASP A 235 8.30 -7.01 18.77
C ASP A 235 7.09 -6.10 18.62
N ASP A 236 7.25 -4.97 17.93
CA ASP A 236 6.23 -3.95 17.71
C ASP A 236 6.33 -3.41 16.28
N VAL A 237 5.29 -3.68 15.46
CA VAL A 237 5.22 -3.17 14.09
C VAL A 237 4.23 -2.01 14.04
N PRO A 238 4.69 -0.75 14.09
CA PRO A 238 3.84 0.44 14.13
C PRO A 238 3.36 0.86 12.75
N LEU A 239 3.06 -0.09 11.88
CA LEU A 239 2.54 0.17 10.55
C LEU A 239 1.01 0.25 10.56
N LEU A 240 0.45 1.10 9.71
CA LEU A 240 -0.99 1.22 9.49
C LEU A 240 -1.41 0.46 8.23
N ASP A 241 -2.66 0.66 7.80
CA ASP A 241 -3.20 -0.05 6.65
C ASP A 241 -2.31 0.00 5.43
N GLY A 242 -2.05 -1.18 4.86
CA GLY A 242 -1.29 -1.31 3.63
C GLY A 242 -0.74 -2.71 3.41
N ARG A 243 -0.29 -2.94 2.20
CA ARG A 243 0.53 -4.07 1.84
C ARG A 243 2.00 -3.65 1.88
N TYR A 244 2.81 -4.44 2.55
CA TYR A 244 4.22 -4.16 2.74
C TYR A 244 5.05 -5.25 2.10
N MET A 245 6.01 -4.84 1.28
CA MET A 245 6.88 -5.74 0.55
C MET A 245 8.19 -5.93 1.30
N VAL A 246 8.71 -7.16 1.28
CA VAL A 246 9.94 -7.55 1.97
C VAL A 246 11.03 -7.87 0.96
N THR A 247 12.16 -7.19 1.10
CA THR A 247 13.42 -7.49 0.42
C THR A 247 14.35 -8.19 1.39
N LEU A 248 15.00 -9.26 0.95
CA LEU A 248 16.00 -9.99 1.70
C LEU A 248 17.32 -10.04 0.92
N ALA A 249 18.41 -9.89 1.64
CA ALA A 249 19.75 -9.91 1.07
C ALA A 249 20.71 -10.75 1.90
N ILE A 250 21.62 -11.44 1.22
CA ILE A 250 22.77 -12.10 1.82
C ILE A 250 24.01 -11.59 1.07
N GLN A 251 24.94 -10.99 1.80
CA GLN A 251 26.14 -10.38 1.22
C GLN A 251 27.30 -10.38 2.21
N THR A 252 28.48 -9.95 1.78
CA THR A 252 29.63 -9.72 2.66
C THR A 252 29.42 -8.48 3.52
N THR A 253 30.09 -8.39 4.66
CA THR A 253 29.99 -7.25 5.60
C THR A 253 30.49 -5.93 4.99
N ASP A 254 31.38 -5.98 4.00
CA ASP A 254 31.88 -4.83 3.23
C ASP A 254 30.99 -4.48 2.02
N GLU A 255 29.86 -5.19 1.84
CA GLU A 255 28.92 -5.05 0.72
C GLU A 255 29.56 -5.28 -0.67
N GLY A 256 30.78 -5.81 -0.71
CA GLY A 256 31.54 -6.03 -1.95
C GLY A 256 31.00 -7.19 -2.78
N THR A 257 30.55 -8.27 -2.12
CA THR A 257 30.03 -9.46 -2.77
C THR A 257 28.60 -9.75 -2.35
N VAL A 258 27.71 -9.89 -3.32
CA VAL A 258 26.31 -10.31 -3.09
C VAL A 258 26.24 -11.82 -3.27
N TYR A 259 25.75 -12.52 -2.24
CA TYR A 259 25.50 -13.95 -2.31
C TYR A 259 24.12 -14.28 -2.83
N ASP A 260 23.07 -13.61 -2.31
CA ASP A 260 21.69 -13.66 -2.82
C ASP A 260 20.99 -12.34 -2.57
N TRP A 261 20.15 -11.93 -3.49
CA TRP A 261 19.36 -10.69 -3.40
C TRP A 261 17.95 -10.93 -3.93
N ARG A 262 16.97 -10.77 -3.08
CA ARG A 262 15.54 -11.01 -3.37
C ARG A 262 14.75 -9.75 -3.07
N GLU A 263 14.59 -8.90 -4.09
CA GLU A 263 13.89 -7.64 -3.94
C GLU A 263 12.39 -7.85 -3.96
N GLN A 264 11.69 -7.41 -2.90
CA GLN A 264 10.24 -7.33 -2.78
C GLN A 264 9.48 -8.63 -3.15
N GLN A 265 10.08 -9.80 -2.88
CA GLN A 265 9.49 -11.09 -3.27
C GLN A 265 8.45 -11.61 -2.28
N TRP A 266 8.43 -11.12 -1.06
CA TRP A 266 7.45 -11.50 -0.04
C TRP A 266 6.67 -10.28 0.40
N SER A 267 5.50 -10.51 0.99
CA SER A 267 4.68 -9.42 1.50
C SER A 267 3.87 -9.85 2.71
N PHE A 268 3.53 -8.88 3.54
CA PHE A 268 2.52 -9.00 4.57
C PHE A 268 1.56 -7.83 4.49
N GLU A 269 0.38 -8.00 5.05
CA GLU A 269 -0.62 -6.95 5.11
C GLU A 269 -0.83 -6.50 6.54
N VAL A 270 -1.03 -5.21 6.73
CA VAL A 270 -1.46 -4.62 7.99
C VAL A 270 -2.84 -4.05 7.80
N MET A 271 -3.73 -4.32 8.76
CA MET A 271 -5.08 -3.82 8.79
C MET A 271 -5.33 -3.04 10.08
N ASN A 272 -5.65 -1.75 9.92
CA ASN A 272 -5.91 -0.87 11.05
C ASN A 272 -7.42 -0.78 11.33
N PRO A 273 -7.90 -1.15 12.52
CA PRO A 273 -9.33 -1.11 12.85
C PRO A 273 -9.88 0.32 13.08
N GLY A 274 -9.25 1.35 12.49
CA GLY A 274 -9.77 2.72 12.52
C GLY A 274 -9.07 3.67 13.51
N ARG A 275 -7.85 3.35 13.94
CA ARG A 275 -7.04 4.23 14.82
C ARG A 275 -5.95 4.94 14.01
N GLY A 276 -6.20 6.19 13.64
CA GLY A 276 -5.23 7.01 12.91
C GLY A 276 -5.33 6.84 11.38
N ALA A 277 -4.67 7.75 10.67
CA ALA A 277 -4.55 7.77 9.22
C ALA A 277 -3.08 7.99 8.85
N GLY A 278 -2.63 7.40 7.75
CA GLY A 278 -1.24 7.45 7.31
C GLY A 278 -0.63 6.05 7.24
N ARG A 279 0.70 5.96 7.29
CA ARG A 279 1.43 4.70 7.18
C ARG A 279 2.02 4.20 8.52
N ILE A 280 2.11 5.07 9.52
CA ILE A 280 2.73 4.76 10.81
C ILE A 280 1.78 5.11 11.94
N ALA A 281 1.58 4.19 12.88
CA ALA A 281 0.85 4.38 14.12
C ALA A 281 1.77 5.01 15.16
N LEU A 282 1.52 6.27 15.49
CA LEU A 282 2.24 6.94 16.57
C LEU A 282 1.38 6.98 17.84
N PRO A 283 1.95 6.71 19.02
CA PRO A 283 1.23 6.89 20.27
C PRO A 283 0.91 8.38 20.44
N VAL A 284 -0.37 8.72 20.60
CA VAL A 284 -0.83 10.09 20.79
C VAL A 284 -1.77 10.18 21.96
N ARG A 285 -1.60 11.23 22.77
CA ARG A 285 -2.52 11.64 23.82
C ARG A 285 -3.06 13.03 23.48
N ILE A 286 -4.38 13.18 23.47
CA ILE A 286 -5.05 14.45 23.20
C ILE A 286 -5.71 14.90 24.49
N GLU A 287 -5.33 16.10 24.98
CA GLU A 287 -5.90 16.69 26.19
C GLU A 287 -6.51 18.06 25.85
N PHE A 288 -7.73 18.30 26.31
CA PHE A 288 -8.39 19.59 26.20
C PHE A 288 -8.14 20.40 27.46
N GLY A 289 -7.31 21.46 27.37
CA GLY A 289 -7.15 22.46 28.44
C GLY A 289 -8.28 23.51 28.39
N ARG A 290 -8.85 23.87 29.53
CA ARG A 290 -9.69 25.09 29.62
C ARG A 290 -8.75 26.29 29.52
N SER A 291 -8.91 27.15 28.50
CA SER A 291 -8.28 28.47 28.52
C SER A 291 -8.84 29.25 29.71
N ALA A 292 -7.96 29.76 30.60
CA ALA A 292 -8.38 30.69 31.63
C ALA A 292 -9.06 31.88 30.95
N GLN A 293 -10.29 32.18 31.35
CA GLN A 293 -10.94 33.43 30.93
C GLN A 293 -10.08 34.59 31.46
N PRO A 294 -9.82 35.64 30.67
CA PRO A 294 -9.20 36.82 31.18
C PRO A 294 -10.11 37.38 32.27
N THR A 295 -9.57 37.51 33.46
CA THR A 295 -10.18 38.22 34.59
C THR A 295 -10.23 39.69 34.21
N ASP A 296 -11.40 40.19 33.88
CA ASP A 296 -11.65 41.63 33.71
C ASP A 296 -11.31 42.30 35.05
N ALA A 297 -10.27 43.16 35.00
CA ALA A 297 -9.92 44.09 36.07
C ALA A 297 -10.46 45.46 35.75
#